data_1f714648e270675e02f9124f5f117646
#
_entry.id   1f714648e270675e02f9124f5f117646
#
_cell.length_a   1.000
_cell.length_b   1.000
_cell.length_c   1.000
_cell.angle_alpha   90.00
_cell.angle_beta   90.00
_cell.angle_gamma   90.00
#
_symmetry.space_group_name_H-M   'P 1'
#
loop_
_entity.id
_entity.type
_entity.pdbx_description
1 polymer ?
#
loop_
_entity_poly.entity_id
_entity_poly.type
_entity_poly.pdbx_seq_one_letter_code
_entity_poly.pdbx_strand_id
1 'polypeptide(L)'
;GAGEVIQGVIDVDNAGYKPTQITLNPQWINEFIGINASRDEMVSILEQLGCRMNGDTIIVPSFRKDLEHKADIAEEIARFHGYDKIPSTAIRGTAQGALTEYQKFERTVSETLLAQGCYEISTYSFISPKYYDKICLPADSALRKSVVILNPLGEDTSVMRTIVVPSMMEVLSRNYNNRNASASLYELANEYIPVEGQELPDEKPVITIVEPNKADCIFRSAQANDGNVHCVGGDLN
;
A
#
# COMPACT_ATOMS: atom_id res chain seq x y z
N GLY A 1 19.11 -25.97 -40.33
CA GLY A 1 19.75 -26.61 -39.22
C GLY A 1 20.61 -25.68 -38.43
N ALA A 2 20.37 -25.58 -37.11
CA ALA A 2 21.10 -24.66 -36.24
C ALA A 2 22.35 -25.30 -35.61
N GLY A 3 22.60 -26.59 -35.82
CA GLY A 3 23.73 -27.33 -35.27
C GLY A 3 23.44 -28.81 -35.07
N GLU A 4 24.39 -29.53 -34.49
CA GLU A 4 24.28 -30.93 -34.08
C GLU A 4 24.13 -31.04 -32.57
N VAL A 5 23.32 -31.98 -32.11
CA VAL A 5 23.17 -32.27 -30.68
C VAL A 5 24.37 -33.09 -30.22
N ILE A 6 25.13 -32.55 -29.28
CA ILE A 6 26.28 -33.26 -28.67
C ILE A 6 25.73 -34.32 -27.72
N GLN A 7 26.37 -35.50 -27.73
CA GLN A 7 26.00 -36.58 -26.83
C GLN A 7 26.49 -36.31 -25.39
N GLY A 8 25.70 -36.73 -24.44
CA GLY A 8 25.96 -36.58 -23.01
C GLY A 8 24.97 -35.66 -22.33
N VAL A 9 24.78 -35.88 -21.04
CA VAL A 9 23.93 -35.06 -20.18
C VAL A 9 24.77 -34.55 -19.01
N ILE A 10 24.76 -33.26 -18.80
CA ILE A 10 25.28 -32.64 -17.58
C ILE A 10 24.06 -32.17 -16.79
N ASP A 11 23.84 -32.77 -15.62
CA ASP A 11 22.74 -32.42 -14.71
C ASP A 11 23.34 -31.97 -13.39
N VAL A 12 23.04 -30.72 -13.00
CA VAL A 12 23.45 -30.11 -11.73
C VAL A 12 22.22 -29.54 -11.07
N ASP A 13 21.59 -30.32 -10.20
CA ASP A 13 20.45 -29.88 -9.41
C ASP A 13 20.86 -29.52 -7.96
N ASN A 14 20.92 -28.25 -7.67
CA ASN A 14 21.18 -27.70 -6.33
C ASN A 14 19.92 -27.10 -5.69
N ALA A 15 18.74 -27.23 -6.30
CA ALA A 15 17.52 -26.55 -5.87
C ALA A 15 16.92 -27.14 -4.60
N GLY A 16 17.17 -28.43 -4.30
CA GLY A 16 16.60 -29.11 -3.12
C GLY A 16 15.07 -29.05 -3.08
N TYR A 17 14.43 -29.09 -4.26
CA TYR A 17 13.00 -28.91 -4.42
C TYR A 17 12.18 -29.85 -3.52
N LYS A 18 11.25 -29.25 -2.76
CA LYS A 18 10.21 -29.98 -2.02
C LYS A 18 8.85 -29.63 -2.60
N PRO A 19 8.04 -30.61 -3.00
CA PRO A 19 6.70 -30.34 -3.51
C PRO A 19 5.83 -29.63 -2.44
N THR A 20 5.10 -28.60 -2.85
CA THR A 20 4.07 -27.99 -2.01
C THR A 20 2.98 -29.01 -1.73
N GLN A 21 2.53 -29.09 -0.50
CA GLN A 21 1.47 -29.99 -0.04
C GLN A 21 0.32 -29.19 0.55
N ILE A 22 -0.89 -29.39 0.04
CA ILE A 22 -2.10 -28.68 0.45
C ILE A 22 -3.17 -29.70 0.83
N THR A 23 -3.87 -29.50 1.91
CA THR A 23 -4.98 -30.37 2.31
C THR A 23 -6.22 -30.05 1.52
N LEU A 24 -6.80 -31.04 0.84
CA LEU A 24 -8.10 -30.93 0.18
C LEU A 24 -9.20 -30.93 1.23
N ASN A 25 -9.99 -29.86 1.26
CA ASN A 25 -11.19 -29.75 2.08
C ASN A 25 -12.41 -29.46 1.20
N PRO A 26 -13.13 -30.50 0.74
CA PRO A 26 -14.26 -30.32 -0.19
C PRO A 26 -15.39 -29.46 0.39
N GLN A 27 -15.67 -29.59 1.68
CA GLN A 27 -16.71 -28.78 2.31
C GLN A 27 -16.37 -27.29 2.26
N TRP A 28 -15.14 -26.93 2.68
CA TRP A 28 -14.69 -25.54 2.66
C TRP A 28 -14.69 -24.97 1.23
N ILE A 29 -14.25 -25.76 0.24
CA ILE A 29 -14.21 -25.34 -1.17
C ILE A 29 -15.62 -25.05 -1.68
N ASN A 30 -16.58 -25.94 -1.41
CA ASN A 30 -17.96 -25.76 -1.81
C ASN A 30 -18.59 -24.52 -1.16
N GLU A 31 -18.35 -24.29 0.12
CA GLU A 31 -18.82 -23.10 0.84
C GLU A 31 -18.16 -21.82 0.30
N PHE A 32 -16.86 -21.86 0.01
CA PHE A 32 -16.10 -20.72 -0.47
C PHE A 32 -16.48 -20.29 -1.88
N ILE A 33 -16.71 -21.26 -2.79
CA ILE A 33 -17.09 -20.98 -4.19
C ILE A 33 -18.60 -20.78 -4.31
N GLY A 34 -19.39 -21.43 -3.47
CA GLY A 34 -20.86 -21.46 -3.58
C GLY A 34 -21.37 -22.53 -4.54
N ILE A 35 -20.69 -23.69 -4.62
CA ILE A 35 -21.06 -24.83 -5.46
C ILE A 35 -21.34 -26.08 -4.61
N ASN A 36 -21.65 -27.18 -5.28
CA ASN A 36 -21.84 -28.48 -4.64
C ASN A 36 -21.15 -29.59 -5.47
N ALA A 37 -19.84 -29.46 -5.64
CA ALA A 37 -19.02 -30.45 -6.32
C ALA A 37 -18.65 -31.60 -5.37
N SER A 38 -18.64 -32.83 -5.89
CA SER A 38 -18.20 -33.99 -5.13
C SER A 38 -16.67 -34.00 -4.95
N ARG A 39 -16.21 -34.73 -3.91
CA ARG A 39 -14.77 -34.93 -3.71
C ARG A 39 -14.11 -35.56 -4.95
N ASP A 40 -14.77 -36.52 -5.59
CA ASP A 40 -14.22 -37.24 -6.74
C ASP A 40 -14.11 -36.33 -7.97
N GLU A 41 -15.06 -35.43 -8.17
CA GLU A 41 -14.98 -34.39 -9.20
C GLU A 41 -13.77 -33.47 -8.94
N MET A 42 -13.60 -32.99 -7.72
CA MET A 42 -12.46 -32.13 -7.35
C MET A 42 -11.12 -32.84 -7.56
N VAL A 43 -11.02 -34.10 -7.14
CA VAL A 43 -9.81 -34.93 -7.34
C VAL A 43 -9.53 -35.11 -8.83
N SER A 44 -10.55 -35.43 -9.63
CA SER A 44 -10.41 -35.59 -11.08
C SER A 44 -9.87 -34.31 -11.75
N ILE A 45 -10.37 -33.14 -11.35
CA ILE A 45 -9.88 -31.84 -11.85
C ILE A 45 -8.40 -31.66 -11.49
N LEU A 46 -8.04 -31.87 -10.24
CA LEU A 46 -6.68 -31.68 -9.76
C LEU A 46 -5.67 -32.66 -10.41
N GLU A 47 -6.06 -33.90 -10.64
CA GLU A 47 -5.25 -34.88 -11.34
C GLU A 47 -5.01 -34.52 -12.82
N GLN A 48 -6.04 -34.00 -13.51
CA GLN A 48 -5.90 -33.46 -14.86
C GLN A 48 -4.94 -32.27 -14.95
N LEU A 49 -4.82 -31.50 -13.86
CA LEU A 49 -3.87 -30.40 -13.73
C LEU A 49 -2.45 -30.84 -13.33
N GLY A 50 -2.23 -32.15 -13.19
CA GLY A 50 -0.95 -32.75 -12.87
C GLY A 50 -0.65 -32.86 -11.36
N CYS A 51 -1.60 -32.53 -10.50
CA CYS A 51 -1.48 -32.79 -9.08
C CYS A 51 -1.57 -34.30 -8.79
N ARG A 52 -0.97 -34.74 -7.70
CA ARG A 52 -1.10 -36.10 -7.19
C ARG A 52 -1.81 -36.08 -5.85
N MET A 53 -2.66 -37.09 -5.62
CA MET A 53 -3.35 -37.24 -4.36
C MET A 53 -2.66 -38.28 -3.47
N ASN A 54 -2.49 -37.96 -2.19
CA ASN A 54 -2.11 -38.90 -1.15
C ASN A 54 -3.12 -38.77 0.00
N GLY A 55 -4.17 -39.58 -0.03
CA GLY A 55 -5.35 -39.38 0.82
C GLY A 55 -6.02 -38.04 0.53
N ASP A 56 -6.04 -37.17 1.53
CA ASP A 56 -6.55 -35.79 1.37
C ASP A 56 -5.45 -34.75 1.13
N THR A 57 -4.21 -35.20 0.96
CA THR A 57 -3.09 -34.30 0.67
C THR A 57 -2.89 -34.19 -0.85
N ILE A 58 -2.96 -32.97 -1.35
CA ILE A 58 -2.65 -32.60 -2.73
C ILE A 58 -1.15 -32.36 -2.80
N ILE A 59 -0.45 -33.09 -3.68
CA ILE A 59 0.96 -32.88 -3.98
C ILE A 59 1.02 -32.08 -5.28
N VAL A 60 1.47 -30.83 -5.17
CA VAL A 60 1.53 -29.89 -6.27
C VAL A 60 2.73 -30.18 -7.18
N PRO A 61 2.58 -30.22 -8.52
CA PRO A 61 3.69 -30.44 -9.42
C PRO A 61 4.64 -29.23 -9.46
N SER A 62 5.91 -29.46 -9.76
CA SER A 62 6.98 -28.45 -9.71
C SER A 62 6.78 -27.25 -10.64
N PHE A 63 6.00 -27.41 -11.70
CA PHE A 63 5.71 -26.35 -12.67
C PHE A 63 4.54 -25.45 -12.26
N ARG A 64 3.75 -25.82 -11.22
CA ARG A 64 2.63 -25.01 -10.67
C ARG A 64 3.06 -24.36 -9.36
N LYS A 65 3.96 -23.39 -9.45
CA LYS A 65 4.46 -22.64 -8.29
C LYS A 65 3.44 -21.65 -7.72
N ASP A 66 2.39 -21.41 -8.45
CA ASP A 66 1.25 -20.57 -8.12
C ASP A 66 0.29 -21.22 -7.11
N LEU A 67 0.30 -22.56 -6.98
CA LEU A 67 -0.55 -23.28 -6.05
C LEU A 67 0.11 -23.41 -4.68
N GLU A 68 -0.13 -22.43 -3.81
CA GLU A 68 0.48 -22.36 -2.46
C GLU A 68 -0.55 -22.55 -1.35
N HIS A 69 -1.81 -22.15 -1.60
CA HIS A 69 -2.84 -22.11 -0.59
C HIS A 69 -4.13 -22.82 -1.03
N LYS A 70 -4.99 -23.12 -0.05
CA LYS A 70 -6.30 -23.72 -0.31
C LYS A 70 -7.20 -22.89 -1.23
N ALA A 71 -7.00 -21.56 -1.27
CA ALA A 71 -7.74 -20.67 -2.15
C ALA A 71 -7.37 -20.89 -3.63
N ASP A 72 -6.09 -21.15 -3.91
CA ASP A 72 -5.60 -21.44 -5.26
C ASP A 72 -6.21 -22.75 -5.77
N ILE A 73 -6.34 -23.74 -4.89
CA ILE A 73 -7.02 -25.00 -5.21
C ILE A 73 -8.51 -24.77 -5.49
N ALA A 74 -9.16 -23.90 -4.72
CA ALA A 74 -10.56 -23.55 -4.96
C ALA A 74 -10.74 -22.83 -6.31
N GLU A 75 -9.82 -21.94 -6.67
CA GLU A 75 -9.81 -21.26 -7.96
C GLU A 75 -9.75 -22.27 -9.13
N GLU A 76 -8.82 -23.21 -9.08
CA GLU A 76 -8.68 -24.24 -10.10
C GLU A 76 -9.96 -25.09 -10.24
N ILE A 77 -10.55 -25.47 -9.12
CA ILE A 77 -11.82 -26.22 -9.13
C ILE A 77 -12.94 -25.37 -9.73
N ALA A 78 -13.07 -24.10 -9.33
CA ALA A 78 -14.07 -23.20 -9.89
C ALA A 78 -13.92 -23.02 -11.41
N ARG A 79 -12.68 -22.86 -11.88
CA ARG A 79 -12.35 -22.67 -13.28
C ARG A 79 -12.74 -23.85 -14.14
N PHE A 80 -12.46 -25.09 -13.68
CA PHE A 80 -12.81 -26.31 -14.42
C PHE A 80 -14.26 -26.76 -14.21
N HIS A 81 -14.86 -26.46 -13.06
CA HIS A 81 -16.29 -26.64 -12.84
C HIS A 81 -17.10 -25.75 -13.80
N GLY A 82 -16.63 -24.55 -14.08
CA GLY A 82 -17.19 -23.53 -14.95
C GLY A 82 -17.82 -22.39 -14.16
N TYR A 83 -17.29 -21.19 -14.34
CA TYR A 83 -17.79 -19.98 -13.68
C TYR A 83 -19.26 -19.67 -14.04
N ASP A 84 -19.69 -20.06 -15.23
CA ASP A 84 -21.07 -19.93 -15.70
C ASP A 84 -22.07 -20.77 -14.91
N LYS A 85 -21.59 -21.82 -14.24
CA LYS A 85 -22.42 -22.73 -13.42
C LYS A 85 -22.52 -22.26 -11.96
N ILE A 86 -21.70 -21.29 -11.55
CA ILE A 86 -21.76 -20.76 -10.19
C ILE A 86 -22.96 -19.84 -10.05
N PRO A 87 -23.91 -20.14 -9.13
CA PRO A 87 -25.11 -19.33 -8.99
C PRO A 87 -24.79 -17.91 -8.49
N SER A 88 -25.38 -16.91 -9.15
CA SER A 88 -25.31 -15.54 -8.66
C SER A 88 -26.11 -15.39 -7.38
N THR A 89 -25.50 -14.84 -6.35
CA THR A 89 -26.13 -14.56 -5.06
C THR A 89 -26.25 -13.06 -4.84
N ALA A 90 -27.42 -12.62 -4.35
CA ALA A 90 -27.56 -11.24 -3.92
C ALA A 90 -26.88 -11.03 -2.55
N ILE A 91 -26.18 -9.91 -2.39
CA ILE A 91 -25.63 -9.51 -1.09
C ILE A 91 -26.81 -9.31 -0.13
N ARG A 92 -26.78 -10.03 0.98
CA ARG A 92 -27.75 -9.90 2.07
C ARG A 92 -27.04 -9.29 3.26
N GLY A 93 -27.42 -8.09 3.63
CA GLY A 93 -26.87 -7.40 4.79
C GLY A 93 -27.68 -6.16 5.12
N THR A 94 -27.65 -5.77 6.37
CA THR A 94 -28.23 -4.54 6.91
C THR A 94 -27.20 -3.44 7.09
N ALA A 95 -25.94 -3.70 6.71
CA ALA A 95 -24.85 -2.73 6.82
C ALA A 95 -25.12 -1.56 5.88
N GLN A 96 -25.33 -0.38 6.44
CA GLN A 96 -25.37 0.87 5.70
C GLN A 96 -23.95 1.44 5.61
N GLY A 97 -23.58 1.91 4.42
CA GLY A 97 -22.34 2.67 4.26
C GLY A 97 -22.40 3.93 5.11
N ALA A 98 -21.40 4.14 5.95
CA ALA A 98 -21.27 5.33 6.77
C ALA A 98 -19.79 5.71 6.93
N LEU A 99 -19.54 6.99 7.15
CA LEU A 99 -18.20 7.44 7.51
C LEU A 99 -17.90 7.06 8.96
N THR A 100 -16.64 6.63 9.20
CA THR A 100 -16.12 6.51 10.57
C THR A 100 -16.06 7.88 11.25
N GLU A 101 -15.96 7.94 12.56
CA GLU A 101 -15.83 9.21 13.30
C GLU A 101 -14.57 9.99 12.86
N TYR A 102 -13.47 9.28 12.58
CA TYR A 102 -12.26 9.89 12.06
C TYR A 102 -12.48 10.52 10.67
N GLN A 103 -13.14 9.82 9.75
CA GLN A 103 -13.47 10.37 8.42
C GLN A 103 -14.43 11.56 8.49
N LYS A 104 -15.35 11.57 9.45
CA LYS A 104 -16.22 12.73 9.70
C LYS A 104 -15.41 13.92 10.20
N PHE A 105 -14.45 13.68 11.10
CA PHE A 105 -13.54 14.69 11.60
C PHE A 105 -12.71 15.30 10.46
N GLU A 106 -12.05 14.47 9.64
CA GLU A 106 -11.28 14.95 8.47
C GLU A 106 -12.14 15.78 7.53
N ARG A 107 -13.36 15.33 7.24
CA ARG A 107 -14.30 16.09 6.41
C ARG A 107 -14.63 17.43 7.02
N THR A 108 -14.91 17.49 8.32
CA THR A 108 -15.22 18.76 9.02
C THR A 108 -14.05 19.73 8.96
N VAL A 109 -12.81 19.22 9.12
CA VAL A 109 -11.60 20.01 9.01
C VAL A 109 -11.46 20.59 7.60
N SER A 110 -11.59 19.75 6.57
CA SER A 110 -11.53 20.18 5.16
C SER A 110 -12.58 21.23 4.84
N GLU A 111 -13.85 21.00 5.19
CA GLU A 111 -14.94 21.94 4.95
C GLU A 111 -14.71 23.27 5.66
N THR A 112 -14.16 23.24 6.88
CA THR A 112 -13.84 24.45 7.63
C THR A 112 -12.75 25.28 6.95
N LEU A 113 -11.68 24.63 6.50
CA LEU A 113 -10.56 25.32 5.83
C LEU A 113 -10.96 25.84 4.45
N LEU A 114 -11.74 25.07 3.70
CA LEU A 114 -12.32 25.54 2.43
C LEU A 114 -13.21 26.77 2.62
N ALA A 115 -14.05 26.78 3.67
CA ALA A 115 -14.88 27.93 4.00
C ALA A 115 -14.07 29.19 4.41
N GLN A 116 -12.83 29.00 4.90
CA GLN A 116 -11.90 30.09 5.21
C GLN A 116 -11.07 30.51 3.96
N GLY A 117 -11.28 29.90 2.80
CA GLY A 117 -10.61 30.25 1.56
C GLY A 117 -9.26 29.55 1.35
N CYS A 118 -8.96 28.50 2.11
CA CYS A 118 -7.80 27.65 1.88
C CYS A 118 -8.07 26.67 0.73
N TYR A 119 -7.03 26.31 0.00
CA TYR A 119 -7.08 25.27 -1.04
C TYR A 119 -6.39 24.00 -0.56
N GLU A 120 -7.08 22.87 -0.76
CA GLU A 120 -6.48 21.57 -0.50
C GLU A 120 -5.41 21.23 -1.53
N ILE A 121 -4.29 20.71 -1.06
CA ILE A 121 -3.25 20.15 -1.92
C ILE A 121 -2.92 18.72 -1.49
N SER A 122 -2.34 17.97 -2.40
CA SER A 122 -1.80 16.65 -2.13
C SER A 122 -0.40 16.56 -2.71
N THR A 123 0.57 16.25 -1.87
CA THR A 123 1.97 16.12 -2.26
C THR A 123 2.46 14.69 -2.08
N TYR A 124 3.57 14.33 -2.72
CA TYR A 124 4.13 13.01 -2.59
C TYR A 124 4.69 12.77 -1.18
N SER A 125 4.45 11.57 -0.65
CA SER A 125 5.06 11.08 0.58
C SER A 125 6.54 10.75 0.42
N PHE A 126 7.00 10.53 -0.81
CA PHE A 126 8.40 10.27 -1.15
C PHE A 126 9.06 11.57 -1.57
N ILE A 127 10.17 11.89 -0.91
CA ILE A 127 10.90 13.14 -1.13
C ILE A 127 12.40 12.89 -1.32
N SER A 128 13.11 13.93 -1.78
CA SER A 128 14.56 13.95 -1.76
C SER A 128 15.09 14.27 -0.36
N PRO A 129 16.16 13.61 0.13
CA PRO A 129 16.84 14.01 1.37
C PRO A 129 17.28 15.48 1.36
N LYS A 130 17.54 16.05 0.17
CA LYS A 130 17.92 17.46 -0.02
C LYS A 130 16.82 18.46 0.35
N TYR A 131 15.55 17.98 0.48
CA TYR A 131 14.43 18.85 0.88
C TYR A 131 14.62 19.41 2.30
N TYR A 132 15.24 18.65 3.17
CA TYR A 132 15.57 19.11 4.53
C TYR A 132 16.57 20.28 4.54
N ASP A 133 17.48 20.31 3.56
CA ASP A 133 18.42 21.45 3.41
C ASP A 133 17.71 22.70 2.90
N LYS A 134 16.70 22.53 2.00
CA LYS A 134 15.92 23.65 1.47
C LYS A 134 15.13 24.42 2.54
N ILE A 135 14.74 23.73 3.61
CA ILE A 135 14.06 24.35 4.77
C ILE A 135 15.02 24.68 5.93
N CYS A 136 16.33 24.62 5.69
CA CYS A 136 17.38 24.89 6.69
C CYS A 136 17.24 24.04 7.96
N LEU A 137 16.74 22.81 7.85
CA LEU A 137 16.62 21.90 8.98
C LEU A 137 18.02 21.59 9.55
N PRO A 138 18.29 21.71 10.87
CA PRO A 138 19.60 21.40 11.45
C PRO A 138 20.10 20.00 11.07
N ALA A 139 21.41 19.87 10.86
CA ALA A 139 22.00 18.61 10.39
C ALA A 139 21.85 17.46 11.41
N ASP A 140 21.75 17.77 12.68
CA ASP A 140 21.55 16.84 13.78
C ASP A 140 20.07 16.58 14.13
N SER A 141 19.15 17.19 13.40
CA SER A 141 17.72 17.01 13.65
C SER A 141 17.29 15.55 13.47
N ALA A 142 16.51 15.05 14.43
CA ALA A 142 15.92 13.72 14.35
C ALA A 142 14.98 13.54 13.13
N LEU A 143 14.38 14.63 12.64
CA LEU A 143 13.52 14.63 11.44
C LEU A 143 14.27 14.31 10.14
N ARG A 144 15.61 14.34 10.16
CA ARG A 144 16.41 13.89 9.00
C ARG A 144 16.54 12.37 8.90
N LYS A 145 16.17 11.65 9.97
CA LYS A 145 16.17 10.18 9.98
C LYS A 145 14.92 9.70 9.29
N SER A 146 15.00 9.48 7.99
CA SER A 146 13.89 9.02 7.15
C SER A 146 14.01 7.54 6.82
N VAL A 147 12.88 6.89 6.57
CA VAL A 147 12.87 5.55 5.92
C VAL A 147 13.37 5.68 4.50
N VAL A 148 14.36 4.89 4.13
CA VAL A 148 14.93 4.86 2.78
C VAL A 148 14.15 3.85 1.94
N ILE A 149 13.74 4.26 0.74
CA ILE A 149 13.04 3.39 -0.22
C ILE A 149 14.07 2.45 -0.85
N LEU A 150 13.78 1.15 -0.83
CA LEU A 150 14.72 0.11 -1.30
C LEU A 150 15.00 0.23 -2.80
N ASN A 151 13.99 0.56 -3.60
CA ASN A 151 14.05 0.67 -5.06
C ASN A 151 13.39 1.95 -5.56
N PRO A 152 13.93 3.15 -5.23
CA PRO A 152 13.32 4.41 -5.60
C PRO A 152 13.36 4.64 -7.12
N LEU A 153 12.41 5.41 -7.64
CA LEU A 153 12.42 5.83 -9.05
C LEU A 153 13.58 6.77 -9.35
N GLY A 154 14.09 7.50 -8.35
CA GLY A 154 15.19 8.42 -8.45
C GLY A 154 15.55 9.01 -7.09
N GLU A 155 16.63 9.80 -7.00
CA GLU A 155 17.06 10.47 -5.77
C GLU A 155 15.97 11.38 -5.21
N ASP A 156 15.18 12.00 -6.09
CA ASP A 156 14.12 12.94 -5.71
C ASP A 156 12.94 12.29 -4.95
N THR A 157 12.86 10.97 -4.96
CA THR A 157 11.81 10.18 -4.31
C THR A 157 12.40 9.03 -3.50
N SER A 158 13.59 9.23 -2.91
CA SER A 158 14.36 8.14 -2.31
C SER A 158 14.08 7.90 -0.82
N VAL A 159 13.38 8.81 -0.16
CA VAL A 159 13.04 8.68 1.26
C VAL A 159 11.59 9.05 1.53
N MET A 160 11.01 8.45 2.59
CA MET A 160 9.70 8.87 3.08
C MET A 160 9.84 10.12 3.93
N ARG A 161 8.91 11.07 3.77
CA ARG A 161 8.91 12.33 4.52
C ARG A 161 8.63 12.12 6.01
N THR A 162 9.40 12.77 6.84
CA THR A 162 9.18 12.87 8.29
C THR A 162 8.50 14.16 8.70
N ILE A 163 8.31 15.08 7.74
CA ILE A 163 7.64 16.38 7.91
C ILE A 163 7.10 16.82 6.54
N VAL A 164 5.92 17.41 6.53
CA VAL A 164 5.21 17.82 5.29
C VAL A 164 5.70 19.17 4.74
N VAL A 165 6.23 20.03 5.61
CA VAL A 165 6.63 21.41 5.28
C VAL A 165 7.47 21.55 4.01
N PRO A 166 8.52 20.75 3.73
CA PRO A 166 9.33 20.89 2.52
C PRO A 166 8.51 20.75 1.23
N SER A 167 7.57 19.80 1.22
CA SER A 167 6.70 19.56 0.06
C SER A 167 5.74 20.74 -0.18
N MET A 168 5.19 21.30 0.87
CA MET A 168 4.31 22.49 0.77
C MET A 168 5.09 23.72 0.30
N MET A 169 6.33 23.91 0.79
CA MET A 169 7.19 25.00 0.34
C MET A 169 7.49 24.92 -1.17
N GLU A 170 7.66 23.73 -1.69
CA GLU A 170 7.85 23.55 -3.14
C GLU A 170 6.60 23.93 -3.93
N VAL A 171 5.42 23.57 -3.46
CA VAL A 171 4.15 24.01 -4.08
C VAL A 171 4.01 25.50 -4.05
N LEU A 172 4.29 26.14 -2.91
CA LEU A 172 4.27 27.61 -2.78
C LEU A 172 5.26 28.29 -3.74
N SER A 173 6.51 27.81 -3.77
CA SER A 173 7.54 28.33 -4.65
C SER A 173 7.11 28.24 -6.12
N ARG A 174 6.50 27.12 -6.52
CA ARG A 174 5.97 26.94 -7.87
C ARG A 174 4.86 27.93 -8.18
N ASN A 175 3.91 28.12 -7.23
CA ASN A 175 2.83 29.08 -7.37
C ASN A 175 3.37 30.51 -7.50
N TYR A 176 4.31 30.89 -6.64
CA TYR A 176 4.95 32.20 -6.67
C TYR A 176 5.64 32.47 -8.02
N ASN A 177 6.41 31.49 -8.52
CA ASN A 177 7.08 31.58 -9.82
C ASN A 177 6.08 31.69 -10.98
N ASN A 178 4.88 31.18 -10.83
CA ASN A 178 3.77 31.35 -11.76
C ASN A 178 2.94 32.64 -11.51
N ARG A 179 3.49 33.60 -10.74
CA ARG A 179 2.89 34.91 -10.42
C ARG A 179 1.64 34.86 -9.54
N ASN A 180 1.41 33.74 -8.83
CA ASN A 180 0.39 33.66 -7.78
C ASN A 180 1.02 34.16 -6.47
N ALA A 181 0.87 35.45 -6.20
CA ALA A 181 1.53 36.11 -5.07
C ALA A 181 0.99 35.68 -3.70
N SER A 182 -0.17 35.05 -3.64
CA SER A 182 -0.77 34.56 -2.39
C SER A 182 -1.51 33.25 -2.65
N ALA A 183 -1.29 32.26 -1.80
CA ALA A 183 -2.00 30.99 -1.84
C ALA A 183 -2.12 30.44 -0.41
N SER A 184 -3.32 30.41 0.15
CA SER A 184 -3.59 29.72 1.42
C SER A 184 -3.83 28.26 1.11
N LEU A 185 -2.93 27.39 1.56
CA LEU A 185 -2.92 25.97 1.22
C LEU A 185 -2.99 25.12 2.48
N TYR A 186 -3.65 23.97 2.39
CA TYR A 186 -3.58 22.95 3.43
C TYR A 186 -3.44 21.55 2.83
N GLU A 187 -2.87 20.64 3.61
CA GLU A 187 -2.75 19.22 3.29
C GLU A 187 -3.08 18.38 4.52
N LEU A 188 -4.00 17.42 4.35
CA LEU A 188 -4.19 16.30 5.26
C LEU A 188 -3.26 15.18 4.79
N ALA A 189 -2.28 14.84 5.59
CA ALA A 189 -1.16 14.02 5.16
C ALA A 189 -0.66 13.09 6.27
N ASN A 190 0.18 12.12 5.90
CA ASN A 190 0.94 11.33 6.86
C ASN A 190 2.41 11.74 6.86
N GLU A 191 3.00 11.76 8.06
CA GLU A 191 4.42 11.76 8.32
C GLU A 191 4.85 10.35 8.72
N TYR A 192 6.06 9.93 8.32
CA TYR A 192 6.55 8.57 8.48
C TYR A 192 7.78 8.57 9.37
N ILE A 193 7.60 8.26 10.64
CA ILE A 193 8.66 8.35 11.66
C ILE A 193 9.27 6.96 11.85
N PRO A 194 10.58 6.77 11.55
CA PRO A 194 11.24 5.49 11.78
C PRO A 194 11.19 5.10 13.25
N VAL A 195 10.93 3.83 13.52
CA VAL A 195 10.93 3.25 14.87
C VAL A 195 12.06 2.25 14.96
N GLU A 196 12.92 2.40 15.97
CA GLU A 196 14.05 1.51 16.17
C GLU A 196 13.59 0.06 16.38
N GLY A 197 14.19 -0.86 15.62
CA GLY A 197 13.86 -2.28 15.69
C GLY A 197 12.60 -2.70 14.96
N GLN A 198 11.92 -1.80 14.24
CA GLN A 198 10.77 -2.10 13.40
C GLN A 198 11.10 -1.89 11.91
N GLU A 199 10.53 -2.72 11.05
CA GLU A 199 10.66 -2.60 9.60
C GLU A 199 9.80 -1.46 9.03
N LEU A 200 8.62 -1.26 9.61
CA LEU A 200 7.68 -0.22 9.20
C LEU A 200 7.75 1.01 10.12
N PRO A 201 7.61 2.22 9.55
CA PRO A 201 7.56 3.45 10.34
C PRO A 201 6.24 3.58 11.10
N ASP A 202 6.23 4.46 12.08
CA ASP A 202 5.02 4.99 12.69
C ASP A 202 4.41 6.05 11.74
N GLU A 203 3.20 5.81 11.28
CA GLU A 203 2.47 6.73 10.40
C GLU A 203 1.64 7.71 11.23
N LYS A 204 1.99 8.96 11.17
CA LYS A 204 1.32 10.03 11.92
C LYS A 204 0.47 10.88 10.99
N PRO A 205 -0.86 10.85 11.11
CA PRO A 205 -1.71 11.77 10.40
C PRO A 205 -1.51 13.19 10.93
N VAL A 206 -1.27 14.12 10.01
CA VAL A 206 -1.04 15.54 10.32
C VAL A 206 -1.85 16.40 9.39
N ILE A 207 -2.24 17.57 9.87
CA ILE A 207 -2.70 18.68 9.04
C ILE A 207 -1.61 19.74 9.00
N THR A 208 -1.25 20.16 7.80
CA THR A 208 -0.32 21.26 7.60
C THR A 208 -1.01 22.37 6.83
N ILE A 209 -0.93 23.60 7.35
CA ILE A 209 -1.55 24.78 6.75
C ILE A 209 -0.43 25.78 6.48
N VAL A 210 -0.47 26.40 5.32
CA VAL A 210 0.40 27.51 4.99
C VAL A 210 -0.44 28.70 4.52
N GLU A 211 -0.20 29.83 5.16
CA GLU A 211 -0.83 31.11 4.81
C GLU A 211 0.30 32.11 4.49
N PRO A 212 0.45 32.54 3.24
CA PRO A 212 1.38 33.59 2.92
C PRO A 212 0.79 34.93 3.38
N ASN A 213 1.39 35.53 4.37
CA ASN A 213 1.15 36.93 4.69
C ASN A 213 2.15 37.79 3.89
N LYS A 214 1.84 39.09 3.67
CA LYS A 214 2.65 39.99 2.82
C LYS A 214 4.14 40.09 3.20
N ALA A 215 4.54 39.59 4.35
CA ALA A 215 5.91 39.58 4.86
C ALA A 215 6.41 38.20 5.30
N ASP A 216 5.54 37.27 5.69
CA ASP A 216 5.95 36.00 6.33
C ASP A 216 5.07 34.85 5.87
N CYS A 217 5.66 33.65 5.76
CA CYS A 217 4.91 32.40 5.61
C CYS A 217 4.70 31.76 6.98
N ILE A 218 3.44 31.58 7.37
CA ILE A 218 3.10 30.90 8.62
C ILE A 218 2.80 29.45 8.31
N PHE A 219 3.57 28.54 8.90
CA PHE A 219 3.32 27.12 8.87
C PHE A 219 2.72 26.66 10.18
N ARG A 220 1.65 25.91 10.11
CA ARG A 220 1.06 25.24 11.27
C ARG A 220 0.87 23.78 10.93
N SER A 221 1.53 22.91 11.69
CA SER A 221 1.27 21.46 11.65
C SER A 221 0.63 21.07 12.96
N ALA A 222 -0.42 20.26 12.88
CA ALA A 222 -1.10 19.74 14.06
C ALA A 222 -1.21 18.21 13.91
N GLN A 223 -0.84 17.49 14.96
CA GLN A 223 -1.05 16.06 15.07
C GLN A 223 -2.30 15.79 15.89
N ALA A 224 -3.16 14.92 15.40
CA ALA A 224 -4.30 14.43 16.15
C ALA A 224 -3.87 13.16 16.90
N ASN A 225 -3.50 13.29 18.17
CA ASN A 225 -3.31 12.17 19.07
C ASN A 225 -4.36 12.23 20.17
N ASP A 226 -5.07 11.13 20.41
CA ASP A 226 -6.00 10.93 21.54
C ASP A 226 -7.05 12.03 21.75
N GLY A 227 -7.54 12.65 20.67
CA GLY A 227 -8.52 13.73 20.73
C GLY A 227 -7.94 15.10 21.08
N ASN A 228 -6.62 15.24 21.22
CA ASN A 228 -5.92 16.51 21.44
C ASN A 228 -5.16 16.93 20.18
N VAL A 229 -5.33 18.19 19.80
CA VAL A 229 -4.60 18.83 18.70
C VAL A 229 -3.36 19.49 19.26
N HIS A 230 -2.18 18.96 18.94
CA HIS A 230 -0.91 19.60 19.27
C HIS A 230 -0.44 20.45 18.10
N CYS A 231 -0.47 21.76 18.26
CA CYS A 231 0.10 22.67 17.26
C CYS A 231 1.61 22.78 17.42
N VAL A 232 2.35 22.42 16.40
CA VAL A 232 3.77 22.74 16.27
C VAL A 232 3.85 23.91 15.30
N GLY A 233 3.97 25.13 15.82
CA GLY A 233 4.12 26.34 15.03
C GLY A 233 5.57 26.80 15.01
N GLY A 234 6.05 27.22 13.86
CA GLY A 234 7.31 27.92 13.68
C GLY A 234 7.11 29.06 12.71
N ASP A 235 7.51 30.27 13.09
CA ASP A 235 7.71 31.38 12.17
C ASP A 235 9.06 31.17 11.49
N LEU A 236 9.08 31.07 10.18
CA LEU A 236 10.30 31.12 9.39
C LEU A 236 10.55 32.58 9.03
N ASN A 237 11.42 33.24 9.78
CA ASN A 237 12.00 34.55 9.42
C ASN A 237 13.10 34.39 8.41
#